data_9e40c2bbdaaaa4ee2f3c875c71152eae
#
_entry.id   9e40c2bbdaaaa4ee2f3c875c71152eae
#
_cell.length_a   1.000
_cell.length_b   1.000
_cell.length_c   1.000
_cell.angle_alpha   90.00
_cell.angle_beta   90.00
_cell.angle_gamma   90.00
#
_symmetry.space_group_name_H-M   'P 1'
#
loop_
_entity.id
_entity.type
_entity.pdbx_description
1 polymer ?
#
loop_
_entity_poly.entity_id
_entity_poly.type
_entity_poly.pdbx_seq_one_letter_code
_entity_poly.pdbx_strand_id
1 'polypeptide(L)'
;VWEQAITAILCGENILLAGPKATGKSLFAENLAGVFARPRWDVSFHVNMDAASLIGMDTFRGGEVSFRPGPVYTAAKAGGFAILDEINMAKSEAMAVLHATLDFRRTIDVPGYERMELHPATRFIATMNYGYAGTKELNEALVSRFVVIQMPMISKESLIKLIRKHYPDIREEGA
;
A
#
# COMPACT_ATOMS: atom_id res chain seq x y z
N VAL A 1 8.30 8.19 -13.37
CA VAL A 1 7.64 7.57 -12.19
C VAL A 1 6.79 8.59 -11.44
N TRP A 2 7.34 9.72 -10.97
CA TRP A 2 6.60 10.73 -10.20
C TRP A 2 5.38 11.28 -10.95
N GLU A 3 5.54 11.73 -12.18
CA GLU A 3 4.44 12.25 -13.01
C GLU A 3 3.31 11.23 -13.18
N GLN A 4 3.67 9.99 -13.51
CA GLN A 4 2.69 8.90 -13.65
C GLN A 4 1.92 8.66 -12.35
N ALA A 5 2.62 8.63 -11.22
CA ALA A 5 2.02 8.38 -9.93
C ALA A 5 1.07 9.52 -9.50
N ILE A 6 1.51 10.77 -9.62
CA ILE A 6 0.70 11.95 -9.31
C ILE A 6 -0.53 12.00 -10.22
N THR A 7 -0.34 11.79 -11.53
CA THR A 7 -1.46 11.79 -12.49
C THR A 7 -2.49 10.71 -12.16
N ALA A 8 -2.04 9.48 -11.87
CA ALA A 8 -2.93 8.39 -11.49
C ALA A 8 -3.76 8.75 -10.23
N ILE A 9 -3.12 9.27 -9.18
CA ILE A 9 -3.81 9.70 -7.95
C ILE A 9 -4.84 10.80 -8.23
N LEU A 10 -4.49 11.79 -9.04
CA LEU A 10 -5.40 12.89 -9.41
C LEU A 10 -6.58 12.40 -10.26
N CYS A 11 -6.36 11.40 -11.12
CA CYS A 11 -7.43 10.73 -11.89
C CYS A 11 -8.32 9.80 -11.04
N GLY A 12 -8.02 9.63 -9.77
CA GLY A 12 -8.85 8.78 -8.89
C GLY A 12 -8.39 7.34 -8.79
N GLU A 13 -7.27 6.98 -9.41
CA GLU A 13 -6.77 5.62 -9.49
C GLU A 13 -5.94 5.21 -8.26
N ASN A 14 -5.90 3.90 -8.01
CA ASN A 14 -4.99 3.29 -7.05
C ASN A 14 -3.70 2.88 -7.78
N ILE A 15 -2.59 2.82 -7.05
CA ILE A 15 -1.26 2.56 -7.63
C ILE A 15 -0.65 1.29 -7.04
N LEU A 16 -0.04 0.47 -7.90
CA LEU A 16 0.83 -0.64 -7.52
C LEU A 16 2.27 -0.35 -7.98
N LEU A 17 3.15 -0.12 -7.03
CA LEU A 17 4.58 0.02 -7.27
C LEU A 17 5.23 -1.36 -7.32
N ALA A 18 5.63 -1.81 -8.49
CA ALA A 18 6.23 -3.12 -8.70
C ALA A 18 7.72 -2.99 -9.05
N GLY A 19 8.55 -3.87 -8.50
CA GLY A 19 9.98 -3.84 -8.81
C GLY A 19 10.82 -4.72 -7.90
N PRO A 20 12.10 -4.90 -8.21
CA PRO A 20 13.04 -5.63 -7.36
C PRO A 20 13.12 -5.08 -5.93
N LYS A 21 13.65 -5.88 -5.01
CA LYS A 21 13.95 -5.43 -3.65
C LYS A 21 14.89 -4.21 -3.66
N ALA A 22 14.78 -3.40 -2.61
CA ALA A 22 15.67 -2.24 -2.39
C ALA A 22 15.61 -1.14 -3.48
N THR A 23 14.51 -1.03 -4.22
CA THR A 23 14.29 0.07 -5.19
C THR A 23 13.61 1.29 -4.60
N GLY A 24 13.40 1.33 -3.28
CA GLY A 24 12.82 2.48 -2.58
C GLY A 24 11.30 2.63 -2.73
N LYS A 25 10.55 1.55 -3.04
CA LYS A 25 9.11 1.58 -3.25
C LYS A 25 8.33 2.13 -2.04
N SER A 26 8.62 1.63 -0.85
CA SER A 26 7.93 2.04 0.38
C SER A 26 8.20 3.52 0.67
N LEU A 27 9.46 3.96 0.57
CA LEU A 27 9.83 5.36 0.72
C LEU A 27 9.16 6.26 -0.34
N PHE A 28 9.06 5.78 -1.58
CA PHE A 28 8.36 6.50 -2.65
C PHE A 28 6.86 6.62 -2.32
N ALA A 29 6.22 5.56 -1.87
CA ALA A 29 4.80 5.56 -1.49
C ALA A 29 4.51 6.56 -0.35
N GLU A 30 5.36 6.57 0.67
CA GLU A 30 5.27 7.52 1.79
C GLU A 30 5.40 8.98 1.32
N ASN A 31 6.44 9.27 0.52
CA ASN A 31 6.67 10.61 0.00
C ASN A 31 5.54 11.05 -0.94
N LEU A 32 5.02 10.14 -1.76
CA LEU A 32 3.88 10.43 -2.64
C LEU A 32 2.64 10.79 -1.84
N ALA A 33 2.30 10.04 -0.80
CA ALA A 33 1.20 10.40 0.11
C ALA A 33 1.45 11.76 0.78
N GLY A 34 2.69 12.05 1.18
CA GLY A 34 3.10 13.32 1.77
C GLY A 34 2.88 14.54 0.86
N VAL A 35 3.09 14.39 -0.46
CA VAL A 35 2.83 15.46 -1.45
C VAL A 35 1.39 15.95 -1.40
N PHE A 36 0.44 15.07 -1.13
CA PHE A 36 -0.98 15.40 -1.06
C PHE A 36 -1.42 15.94 0.32
N ALA A 37 -0.52 15.98 1.30
CA ALA A 37 -0.77 16.45 2.67
C ALA A 37 -2.03 15.83 3.31
N ARG A 38 -2.26 14.53 3.07
CA ARG A 38 -3.41 13.80 3.60
C ARG A 38 -2.95 12.75 4.63
N PRO A 39 -3.81 12.39 5.57
CA PRO A 39 -3.50 11.35 6.54
C PRO A 39 -3.24 10.01 5.84
N ARG A 40 -2.35 9.21 6.39
CA ARG A 40 -2.00 7.91 5.85
C ARG A 40 -2.04 6.82 6.93
N TRP A 41 -2.26 5.60 6.48
CA TRP A 41 -2.19 4.38 7.29
C TRP A 41 -1.34 3.35 6.55
N ASP A 42 -0.30 2.88 7.21
CA ASP A 42 0.65 1.93 6.65
C ASP A 42 0.27 0.51 7.10
N VAL A 43 0.23 -0.42 6.15
CA VAL A 43 -0.11 -1.83 6.36
C VAL A 43 0.97 -2.68 5.73
N SER A 44 1.76 -3.37 6.53
CA SER A 44 2.76 -4.31 6.05
C SER A 44 2.15 -5.71 5.96
N PHE A 45 2.11 -6.27 4.75
CA PHE A 45 1.49 -7.56 4.49
C PHE A 45 2.44 -8.72 4.82
N HIS A 46 1.88 -9.77 5.40
CA HIS A 46 2.60 -10.99 5.73
C HIS A 46 1.68 -12.22 5.65
N VAL A 47 2.27 -13.42 5.64
CA VAL A 47 1.55 -14.69 5.41
C VAL A 47 0.45 -15.03 6.42
N ASN A 48 0.51 -14.46 7.62
CA ASN A 48 -0.48 -14.70 8.68
C ASN A 48 -1.54 -13.61 8.78
N MET A 49 -1.54 -12.62 7.87
CA MET A 49 -2.54 -11.57 7.85
C MET A 49 -3.90 -12.13 7.42
N ASP A 50 -4.96 -11.67 8.06
CA ASP A 50 -6.35 -11.99 7.75
C ASP A 50 -7.15 -10.74 7.37
N ALA A 51 -8.38 -10.94 6.93
CA ALA A 51 -9.28 -9.85 6.56
C ALA A 51 -9.59 -8.91 7.75
N ALA A 52 -9.68 -9.46 8.96
CA ALA A 52 -9.96 -8.68 10.16
C ALA A 52 -8.84 -7.71 10.51
N SER A 53 -7.60 -8.10 10.24
CA SER A 53 -6.42 -7.21 10.40
C SER A 53 -6.48 -5.99 9.49
N LEU A 54 -7.12 -6.08 8.33
CA LEU A 54 -7.26 -5.01 7.34
C LEU A 54 -8.47 -4.12 7.61
N ILE A 55 -9.62 -4.74 7.81
CA ILE A 55 -10.92 -4.07 7.88
C ILE A 55 -11.29 -3.73 9.32
N GLY A 56 -11.02 -4.63 10.25
CA GLY A 56 -11.39 -4.53 11.65
C GLY A 56 -12.17 -5.73 12.14
N MET A 57 -12.43 -5.75 13.42
CA MET A 57 -13.13 -6.85 14.10
C MET A 57 -13.96 -6.33 15.28
N ASP A 58 -14.92 -7.12 15.68
CA ASP A 58 -15.63 -6.87 16.92
C ASP A 58 -14.76 -7.16 18.13
N THR A 59 -14.82 -6.27 19.09
CA THR A 59 -14.16 -6.41 20.39
C THR A 59 -15.19 -6.34 21.50
N PHE A 60 -15.04 -7.21 22.50
CA PHE A 60 -15.87 -7.19 23.70
C PHE A 60 -15.15 -6.40 24.80
N ARG A 61 -15.75 -5.30 25.24
CA ARG A 61 -15.20 -4.45 26.27
C ARG A 61 -16.29 -3.92 27.19
N GLY A 62 -16.13 -4.08 28.50
CA GLY A 62 -17.07 -3.51 29.48
C GLY A 62 -18.50 -4.06 29.40
N GLY A 63 -18.71 -5.28 28.88
CA GLY A 63 -20.03 -5.88 28.71
C GLY A 63 -20.68 -5.58 27.36
N GLU A 64 -20.06 -4.81 26.49
CA GLU A 64 -20.59 -4.43 25.18
C GLU A 64 -19.68 -4.90 24.04
N VAL A 65 -20.31 -5.25 22.91
CA VAL A 65 -19.60 -5.52 21.65
C VAL A 65 -19.46 -4.22 20.89
N SER A 66 -18.23 -3.90 20.47
CA SER A 66 -17.94 -2.71 19.67
C SER A 66 -17.01 -3.06 18.52
N PHE A 67 -17.26 -2.48 17.34
CA PHE A 67 -16.40 -2.63 16.18
C PHE A 67 -15.10 -1.82 16.36
N ARG A 68 -13.96 -2.52 16.29
CA ARG A 68 -12.65 -1.90 16.25
C ARG A 68 -12.18 -1.83 14.79
N PRO A 69 -12.14 -0.64 14.18
CA PRO A 69 -11.75 -0.49 12.77
C PRO A 69 -10.28 -0.84 12.55
N GLY A 70 -10.00 -1.49 11.43
CA GLY A 70 -8.66 -1.73 10.92
C GLY A 70 -8.14 -0.55 10.09
N PRO A 71 -6.85 -0.59 9.69
CA PRO A 71 -6.20 0.53 8.99
C PRO A 71 -6.82 0.82 7.62
N VAL A 72 -7.21 -0.19 6.85
CA VAL A 72 -7.87 -0.01 5.55
C VAL A 72 -9.23 0.66 5.72
N TYR A 73 -10.03 0.21 6.67
CA TYR A 73 -11.32 0.81 6.98
C TYR A 73 -11.16 2.28 7.43
N THR A 74 -10.19 2.55 8.29
CA THR A 74 -9.93 3.90 8.82
C THR A 74 -9.49 4.85 7.71
N ALA A 75 -8.55 4.44 6.86
CA ALA A 75 -8.12 5.22 5.70
C ALA A 75 -9.28 5.49 4.73
N ALA A 76 -10.08 4.45 4.47
CA ALA A 76 -11.22 4.52 3.56
C ALA A 76 -12.28 5.53 4.03
N LYS A 77 -12.56 5.55 5.33
CA LYS A 77 -13.55 6.45 5.95
C LYS A 77 -13.03 7.88 6.04
N ALA A 78 -11.75 8.06 6.38
CA ALA A 78 -11.15 9.37 6.59
C ALA A 78 -10.75 10.10 5.29
N GLY A 79 -10.78 9.43 4.16
CA GLY A 79 -10.35 10.01 2.89
C GLY A 79 -8.83 10.16 2.77
N GLY A 80 -8.07 9.33 3.46
CA GLY A 80 -6.62 9.33 3.45
C GLY A 80 -6.02 8.31 2.48
N PHE A 81 -4.72 8.11 2.62
CA PHE A 81 -3.98 7.08 1.90
C PHE A 81 -3.85 5.81 2.75
N ALA A 82 -4.09 4.65 2.14
CA ALA A 82 -3.67 3.37 2.69
C ALA A 82 -2.45 2.88 1.89
N ILE A 83 -1.31 2.74 2.56
CA ILE A 83 -0.09 2.18 1.96
C ILE A 83 -0.08 0.69 2.30
N LEU A 84 -0.19 -0.14 1.25
CA LEU A 84 -0.27 -1.59 1.32
C LEU A 84 1.09 -2.19 0.95
N ASP A 85 1.99 -2.27 1.92
CA ASP A 85 3.37 -2.66 1.68
C ASP A 85 3.51 -4.19 1.57
N GLU A 86 4.25 -4.65 0.55
CA GLU A 86 4.46 -6.06 0.22
C GLU A 86 3.15 -6.86 0.05
N ILE A 87 2.19 -6.29 -0.67
CA ILE A 87 0.83 -6.84 -0.82
C ILE A 87 0.80 -8.30 -1.28
N ASN A 88 1.82 -8.74 -2.04
CA ASN A 88 1.94 -10.12 -2.53
C ASN A 88 2.38 -11.14 -1.47
N MET A 89 2.66 -10.72 -0.23
CA MET A 89 3.03 -11.65 0.85
C MET A 89 1.84 -12.28 1.54
N ALA A 90 0.65 -11.67 1.49
CA ALA A 90 -0.55 -12.21 2.11
C ALA A 90 -1.14 -13.40 1.34
N LYS A 91 -2.02 -14.13 2.01
CA LYS A 91 -2.84 -15.17 1.38
C LYS A 91 -3.98 -14.54 0.57
N SER A 92 -4.42 -15.23 -0.48
CA SER A 92 -5.52 -14.79 -1.34
C SER A 92 -6.81 -14.50 -0.59
N GLU A 93 -7.09 -15.27 0.47
CA GLU A 93 -8.29 -15.13 1.31
C GLU A 93 -8.31 -13.78 2.04
N ALA A 94 -7.16 -13.33 2.56
CA ALA A 94 -7.05 -12.02 3.21
C ALA A 94 -7.25 -10.87 2.22
N MET A 95 -6.88 -11.10 0.95
CA MET A 95 -6.99 -10.11 -0.12
C MET A 95 -8.39 -9.98 -0.70
N ALA A 96 -9.24 -10.99 -0.50
CA ALA A 96 -10.60 -11.01 -1.07
C ALA A 96 -11.44 -9.79 -0.67
N VAL A 97 -11.25 -9.29 0.56
CA VAL A 97 -11.97 -8.10 1.06
C VAL A 97 -11.59 -6.80 0.35
N LEU A 98 -10.43 -6.77 -0.32
CA LEU A 98 -9.96 -5.59 -1.04
C LEU A 98 -10.56 -5.45 -2.44
N HIS A 99 -11.18 -6.49 -3.00
CA HIS A 99 -11.70 -6.43 -4.37
C HIS A 99 -12.77 -5.33 -4.56
N ALA A 100 -13.77 -5.28 -3.67
CA ALA A 100 -14.81 -4.25 -3.70
C ALA A 100 -14.31 -2.88 -3.25
N THR A 101 -13.27 -2.85 -2.43
CA THR A 101 -12.63 -1.63 -1.94
C THR A 101 -11.84 -0.92 -3.05
N LEU A 102 -11.16 -1.69 -3.89
CA LEU A 102 -10.23 -1.18 -4.90
C LEU A 102 -10.86 -0.95 -6.27
N ASP A 103 -12.04 -1.52 -6.55
CA ASP A 103 -12.71 -1.33 -7.84
C ASP A 103 -13.73 -0.19 -7.81
N PHE A 104 -14.50 -0.05 -8.90
CA PHE A 104 -15.49 1.01 -9.09
C PHE A 104 -16.56 1.07 -7.99
N ARG A 105 -16.82 -0.03 -7.28
CA ARG A 105 -17.79 -0.09 -6.17
C ARG A 105 -17.36 0.75 -4.98
N ARG A 106 -16.05 0.82 -4.71
CA ARG A 106 -15.46 1.62 -3.64
C ARG A 106 -16.18 1.44 -2.30
N THR A 107 -16.36 0.19 -1.90
CA THR A 107 -17.10 -0.17 -0.69
C THR A 107 -16.34 -1.17 0.17
N ILE A 108 -16.61 -1.14 1.46
CA ILE A 108 -16.17 -2.15 2.43
C ILE A 108 -17.42 -2.75 3.08
N ASP A 109 -17.55 -4.07 2.96
CA ASP A 109 -18.57 -4.84 3.66
C ASP A 109 -17.99 -5.36 4.98
N VAL A 110 -18.62 -4.99 6.08
CA VAL A 110 -18.28 -5.49 7.41
C VAL A 110 -19.46 -6.35 7.89
N PRO A 111 -19.27 -7.66 8.10
CA PRO A 111 -20.36 -8.54 8.55
C PRO A 111 -21.06 -8.01 9.81
N GLY A 112 -22.40 -7.90 9.77
CA GLY A 112 -23.19 -7.38 10.88
C GLY A 112 -23.32 -5.85 10.96
N TYR A 113 -22.71 -5.12 10.02
CA TYR A 113 -22.76 -3.66 9.93
C TYR A 113 -23.23 -3.21 8.55
N GLU A 114 -23.59 -1.95 8.44
CA GLU A 114 -23.92 -1.36 7.14
C GLU A 114 -22.66 -1.31 6.25
N ARG A 115 -22.89 -1.49 4.94
CA ARG A 115 -21.86 -1.31 3.93
C ARG A 115 -21.33 0.12 3.98
N MET A 116 -20.01 0.28 4.10
CA MET A 116 -19.37 1.58 4.09
C MET A 116 -18.91 1.94 2.68
N GLU A 117 -19.32 3.11 2.19
CA GLU A 117 -18.76 3.72 1.00
C GLU A 117 -17.47 4.46 1.34
N LEU A 118 -16.46 4.32 0.47
CA LEU A 118 -15.19 5.01 0.63
C LEU A 118 -15.35 6.52 0.43
N HIS A 119 -14.67 7.28 1.24
CA HIS A 119 -14.53 8.72 1.00
C HIS A 119 -13.93 8.97 -0.40
N PRO A 120 -14.44 9.92 -1.21
CA PRO A 120 -14.00 10.16 -2.59
C PRO A 120 -12.49 10.37 -2.76
N ALA A 121 -11.86 10.96 -1.76
CA ALA A 121 -10.43 11.25 -1.78
C ALA A 121 -9.53 10.09 -1.32
N THR A 122 -10.08 8.95 -0.87
CA THR A 122 -9.29 7.79 -0.46
C THR A 122 -8.56 7.19 -1.66
N ARG A 123 -7.27 6.90 -1.47
CA ARG A 123 -6.42 6.22 -2.46
C ARG A 123 -5.59 5.13 -1.78
N PHE A 124 -5.28 4.10 -2.56
CA PHE A 124 -4.43 2.99 -2.14
C PHE A 124 -3.15 3.00 -2.94
N ILE A 125 -2.02 2.90 -2.23
CA ILE A 125 -0.70 2.76 -2.82
C ILE A 125 -0.14 1.43 -2.35
N ALA A 126 -0.10 0.44 -3.24
CA ALA A 126 0.44 -0.87 -2.93
C ALA A 126 1.90 -0.97 -3.39
N THR A 127 2.69 -1.79 -2.71
CA THR A 127 4.03 -2.18 -3.17
C THR A 127 4.12 -3.68 -3.34
N MET A 128 4.90 -4.11 -4.32
CA MET A 128 5.15 -5.52 -4.61
C MET A 128 6.62 -5.71 -4.98
N ASN A 129 7.24 -6.72 -4.36
CA ASN A 129 8.56 -7.18 -4.75
C ASN A 129 8.44 -8.41 -5.66
N TYR A 130 9.29 -8.52 -6.68
CA TYR A 130 9.41 -9.69 -7.54
C TYR A 130 10.87 -10.03 -7.85
N GLY A 131 11.10 -11.19 -8.44
CA GLY A 131 12.42 -11.59 -8.95
C GLY A 131 13.33 -12.25 -7.91
N TYR A 132 12.81 -12.74 -6.78
CA TYR A 132 13.57 -13.54 -5.82
C TYR A 132 12.76 -14.73 -5.28
N ALA A 133 13.45 -15.71 -4.71
CA ALA A 133 12.81 -16.89 -4.14
C ALA A 133 11.83 -16.51 -3.00
N GLY A 134 10.60 -17.03 -3.08
CA GLY A 134 9.55 -16.79 -2.08
C GLY A 134 8.59 -15.65 -2.43
N THR A 135 8.81 -14.90 -3.52
CA THR A 135 7.80 -13.96 -4.01
C THR A 135 6.61 -14.71 -4.62
N LYS A 136 5.40 -14.31 -4.25
CA LYS A 136 4.17 -14.79 -4.84
C LYS A 136 3.71 -13.82 -5.93
N GLU A 137 3.12 -14.36 -6.97
CA GLU A 137 2.41 -13.55 -7.95
C GLU A 137 1.06 -13.11 -7.37
N LEU A 138 0.71 -11.86 -7.63
CA LEU A 138 -0.63 -11.37 -7.33
C LEU A 138 -1.63 -11.92 -8.36
N ASN A 139 -2.84 -12.19 -7.89
CA ASN A 139 -3.95 -12.51 -8.76
C ASN A 139 -4.19 -11.35 -9.75
N GLU A 140 -4.32 -11.67 -11.04
CA GLU A 140 -4.58 -10.69 -12.13
C GLU A 140 -5.80 -9.81 -11.83
N ALA A 141 -6.85 -10.40 -11.26
CA ALA A 141 -8.05 -9.65 -10.88
C ALA A 141 -7.75 -8.55 -9.85
N LEU A 142 -6.78 -8.74 -8.96
CA LEU A 142 -6.36 -7.72 -8.03
C LEU A 142 -5.45 -6.69 -8.70
N VAL A 143 -4.49 -7.15 -9.51
CA VAL A 143 -3.56 -6.28 -10.25
C VAL A 143 -4.31 -5.31 -11.15
N SER A 144 -5.38 -5.77 -11.83
CA SER A 144 -6.21 -4.94 -12.72
C SER A 144 -6.92 -3.76 -12.04
N ARG A 145 -6.95 -3.72 -10.70
CA ARG A 145 -7.52 -2.63 -9.91
C ARG A 145 -6.53 -1.52 -9.56
N PHE A 146 -5.30 -1.65 -10.08
CA PHE A 146 -4.24 -0.68 -9.87
C PHE A 146 -3.67 -0.19 -11.20
N VAL A 147 -3.21 1.03 -11.21
CA VAL A 147 -2.24 1.50 -12.20
C VAL A 147 -0.87 0.98 -11.76
N VAL A 148 -0.32 0.05 -12.54
CA VAL A 148 0.99 -0.57 -12.23
C VAL A 148 2.11 0.33 -12.70
N ILE A 149 2.98 0.71 -11.79
CA ILE A 149 4.17 1.53 -12.06
C ILE A 149 5.42 0.70 -11.74
N GLN A 150 6.23 0.47 -12.77
CA GLN A 150 7.50 -0.24 -12.62
C GLN A 150 8.54 0.69 -11.98
N MET A 151 9.08 0.27 -10.84
CA MET A 151 10.16 0.99 -10.17
C MET A 151 11.50 0.53 -10.74
N PRO A 152 12.28 1.43 -11.34
CA PRO A 152 13.59 1.09 -11.88
C PRO A 152 14.56 0.73 -10.75
N MET A 153 15.54 -0.11 -11.09
CA MET A 153 16.68 -0.29 -10.20
C MET A 153 17.40 1.05 -10.00
N ILE A 154 17.89 1.28 -8.79
CA ILE A 154 18.71 2.45 -8.51
C ILE A 154 20.00 2.36 -9.35
N SER A 155 20.31 3.41 -10.11
CA SER A 155 21.56 3.46 -10.85
C SER A 155 22.76 3.57 -9.90
N LYS A 156 23.93 3.09 -10.35
CA LYS A 156 25.19 3.21 -9.57
C LYS A 156 25.45 4.66 -9.17
N GLU A 157 25.24 5.59 -10.08
CA GLU A 157 25.44 7.04 -9.85
C GLU A 157 24.47 7.58 -8.76
N SER A 158 23.20 7.18 -8.83
CA SER A 158 22.20 7.56 -7.82
C SER A 158 22.51 6.96 -6.45
N LEU A 159 22.97 5.72 -6.42
CA LEU A 159 23.40 5.04 -5.20
C LEU A 159 24.60 5.77 -4.57
N ILE A 160 25.61 6.12 -5.35
CA ILE A 160 26.78 6.88 -4.89
C ILE A 160 26.36 8.25 -4.32
N LYS A 161 25.45 8.96 -5.00
CA LYS A 161 24.90 10.23 -4.48
C LYS A 161 24.19 10.05 -3.14
N LEU A 162 23.41 8.98 -3.00
CA LEU A 162 22.72 8.67 -1.76
C LEU A 162 23.70 8.37 -0.61
N ILE A 163 24.71 7.54 -0.89
CA ILE A 163 25.76 7.19 0.09
C ILE A 163 26.50 8.45 0.54
N ARG A 164 26.92 9.29 -0.39
CA ARG A 164 27.62 10.56 -0.07
C ARG A 164 26.77 11.53 0.74
N LYS A 165 25.46 11.54 0.51
CA LYS A 165 24.52 12.37 1.28
C LYS A 165 24.42 11.93 2.75
N HIS A 166 24.42 10.62 3.00
CA HIS A 166 24.28 10.06 4.35
C HIS A 166 25.63 9.86 5.06
N TYR A 167 26.71 9.70 4.30
CA TYR A 167 28.07 9.45 4.78
C TYR A 167 29.07 10.32 4.04
N PRO A 168 29.12 11.63 4.33
CA PRO A 168 29.96 12.58 3.57
C PRO A 168 31.46 12.28 3.64
N ASP A 169 31.91 11.54 4.66
CA ASP A 169 33.31 11.21 4.91
C ASP A 169 33.80 9.90 4.23
N ILE A 170 32.92 9.20 3.48
CA ILE A 170 33.34 8.01 2.74
C ILE A 170 34.22 8.40 1.56
N ARG A 171 35.47 7.89 1.53
CA ARG A 171 36.40 8.04 0.41
C ARG A 171 36.03 7.13 -0.76
N GLU A 172 36.40 7.51 -1.98
CA GLU A 172 36.04 6.80 -3.22
C GLU A 172 36.58 5.36 -3.33
N GLU A 173 37.59 4.99 -2.54
CA GLU A 173 38.26 3.68 -2.60
C GLU A 173 37.45 2.51 -2.01
N GLY A 174 36.27 2.75 -1.48
CA GLY A 174 35.39 1.75 -0.86
C GLY A 174 33.96 1.69 -1.40
N ALA A 175 33.65 2.32 -2.54
CA ALA A 175 32.30 2.37 -3.10
C ALA A 175 32.15 1.55 -4.39
#